data_03729d96d92eca6cb62f0e6e7f0d7a5e
#
_entry.id   03729d96d92eca6cb62f0e6e7f0d7a5e
#
_cell.length_a   1.000
_cell.length_b   1.000
_cell.length_c   1.000
_cell.angle_alpha   90.00
_cell.angle_beta   90.00
_cell.angle_gamma   90.00
#
_symmetry.space_group_name_H-M   'P 1'
#
loop_
_entity.id
_entity.type
_entity.pdbx_description
1 polymer ?
#
loop_
_entity_poly.entity_id
_entity_poly.type
_entity_poly.pdbx_seq_one_letter_code
_entity_poly.pdbx_strand_id
1 'polypeptide(L)'
;MIKVVNLPSMDESLAYVTAFCKEYAISGATIIVPDKLSLFMEKHIFESLNLQASFSLKVCTLDRFVKKNYPVDKSKQISKIGSIVLIHKILMDNFQNLKVLKNKNYSFSYAEEIYNTIAQLKSSKINFEEMFKFQNTN
;
A
#
# COMPACT_ATOMS: atom_id res chain seq x y z
N MET A 1 23.59 2.03 4.54
CA MET A 1 24.00 2.00 3.12
C MET A 1 22.95 1.23 2.33
N ILE A 2 22.49 1.75 1.20
CA ILE A 2 21.55 1.04 0.30
C ILE A 2 22.40 0.37 -0.77
N LYS A 3 22.19 -0.94 -0.99
CA LYS A 3 22.84 -1.71 -2.07
C LYS A 3 21.74 -2.13 -3.06
N VAL A 4 21.90 -1.78 -4.33
CA VAL A 4 21.01 -2.20 -5.41
C VAL A 4 21.72 -3.32 -6.18
N VAL A 5 21.04 -4.45 -6.36
CA VAL A 5 21.57 -5.61 -7.10
C VAL A 5 20.58 -5.90 -8.21
N ASN A 6 21.05 -5.92 -9.45
CA ASN A 6 20.27 -6.32 -10.61
C ASN A 6 20.57 -7.78 -10.92
N LEU A 7 19.55 -8.62 -10.93
CA LEU A 7 19.65 -10.06 -11.16
C LEU A 7 18.81 -10.41 -12.38
N PRO A 8 19.38 -11.09 -13.38
CA PRO A 8 18.73 -11.30 -14.67
C PRO A 8 17.63 -12.36 -14.64
N SER A 9 17.61 -13.23 -13.61
CA SER A 9 16.62 -14.31 -13.51
C SER A 9 16.03 -14.45 -12.11
N MET A 10 14.89 -15.16 -12.04
CA MET A 10 14.26 -15.51 -10.76
C MET A 10 15.11 -16.45 -9.93
N ASP A 11 15.78 -17.41 -10.59
CA ASP A 11 16.63 -18.40 -9.91
C ASP A 11 17.84 -17.73 -9.25
N GLU A 12 18.47 -16.79 -9.93
CA GLU A 12 19.56 -16.00 -9.35
C GLU A 12 19.08 -15.12 -8.19
N SER A 13 17.87 -14.57 -8.30
CA SER A 13 17.25 -13.80 -7.22
C SER A 13 16.99 -14.66 -5.99
N LEU A 14 16.51 -15.88 -6.18
CA LEU A 14 16.29 -16.84 -5.08
C LEU A 14 17.61 -17.28 -4.45
N ALA A 15 18.62 -17.59 -5.26
CA ALA A 15 19.95 -17.95 -4.78
C ALA A 15 20.58 -16.81 -3.96
N TYR A 16 20.46 -15.57 -4.44
CA TYR A 16 20.95 -14.39 -3.73
C TYR A 16 20.24 -14.19 -2.39
N VAL A 17 18.90 -14.28 -2.35
CA VAL A 17 18.13 -14.16 -1.12
C VAL A 17 18.48 -15.27 -0.13
N THR A 18 18.65 -16.50 -0.61
CA THR A 18 19.06 -17.63 0.23
C THR A 18 20.43 -17.41 0.86
N ALA A 19 21.40 -16.97 0.08
CA ALA A 19 22.75 -16.65 0.57
C ALA A 19 22.70 -15.52 1.62
N PHE A 20 21.93 -14.46 1.36
CA PHE A 20 21.69 -13.37 2.29
C PHE A 20 21.04 -13.87 3.59
N CYS A 21 19.98 -14.68 3.51
CA CYS A 21 19.32 -15.23 4.69
C CYS A 21 20.26 -16.12 5.52
N LYS A 22 21.16 -16.86 4.88
CA LYS A 22 22.18 -17.69 5.55
C LYS A 22 23.17 -16.82 6.32
N GLU A 23 23.63 -15.74 5.73
CA GLU A 23 24.55 -14.78 6.37
C GLU A 23 23.91 -14.11 7.60
N TYR A 24 22.64 -13.73 7.49
CA TYR A 24 21.92 -13.01 8.54
C TYR A 24 20.99 -13.88 9.40
N ALA A 25 21.13 -15.20 9.36
CA ALA A 25 20.27 -16.13 10.08
C ALA A 25 20.26 -15.89 11.61
N ILE A 26 21.38 -15.47 12.19
CA ILE A 26 21.53 -15.21 13.64
C ILE A 26 21.11 -13.78 13.98
N SER A 27 21.59 -12.78 13.23
CA SER A 27 21.35 -11.37 13.50
C SER A 27 19.94 -10.91 13.14
N GLY A 28 19.27 -11.68 12.31
CA GLY A 28 17.92 -11.41 11.85
C GLY A 28 17.84 -10.60 10.57
N ALA A 29 16.90 -10.97 9.71
CA ALA A 29 16.58 -10.25 8.49
C ALA A 29 15.08 -10.21 8.21
N THR A 30 14.65 -9.14 7.56
CA THR A 30 13.27 -9.03 7.05
C THR A 30 13.31 -8.92 5.54
N ILE A 31 12.68 -9.89 4.88
CA ILE A 31 12.57 -9.96 3.43
C ILE A 31 11.19 -9.43 3.05
N ILE A 32 11.16 -8.35 2.26
CA ILE A 32 9.92 -7.73 1.80
C ILE A 32 9.68 -8.16 0.35
N VAL A 33 8.56 -8.78 0.10
CA VAL A 33 8.17 -9.30 -1.22
C VAL A 33 6.74 -8.90 -1.57
N PRO A 34 6.36 -8.93 -2.86
CA PRO A 34 4.96 -8.80 -3.28
C PRO A 34 4.08 -9.87 -2.62
N ASP A 35 2.81 -9.53 -2.39
CA ASP A 35 1.87 -10.40 -1.65
C ASP A 35 1.78 -11.81 -2.24
N LYS A 36 1.72 -11.91 -3.57
CA LYS A 36 1.65 -13.18 -4.30
C LYS A 36 2.87 -14.09 -4.09
N LEU A 37 4.01 -13.53 -3.70
CA LEU A 37 5.26 -14.27 -3.53
C LEU A 37 5.60 -14.53 -2.06
N SER A 38 4.84 -14.00 -1.11
CA SER A 38 5.20 -14.07 0.31
C SER A 38 5.30 -15.50 0.83
N LEU A 39 4.29 -16.33 0.56
CA LEU A 39 4.27 -17.73 0.97
C LEU A 39 5.33 -18.58 0.24
N PHE A 40 5.49 -18.35 -1.07
CA PHE A 40 6.49 -19.02 -1.87
C PHE A 40 7.91 -18.74 -1.36
N MET A 41 8.22 -17.47 -1.10
CA MET A 41 9.53 -17.05 -0.60
C MET A 41 9.80 -17.61 0.80
N GLU A 42 8.81 -17.57 1.68
CA GLU A 42 8.94 -18.15 3.01
C GLU A 42 9.27 -19.64 2.93
N LYS A 43 8.48 -20.41 2.18
CA LYS A 43 8.72 -21.85 1.96
C LYS A 43 10.11 -22.11 1.37
N HIS A 44 10.50 -21.37 0.33
CA HIS A 44 11.81 -21.50 -0.32
C HIS A 44 12.95 -21.28 0.68
N ILE A 45 12.91 -20.24 1.51
CA ILE A 45 13.94 -19.94 2.51
C ILE A 45 14.01 -21.06 3.55
N PHE A 46 12.88 -21.51 4.10
CA PHE A 46 12.86 -22.58 5.10
C PHE A 46 13.40 -23.89 4.55
N GLU A 47 13.01 -24.29 3.35
CA GLU A 47 13.52 -25.50 2.68
C GLU A 47 15.00 -25.39 2.36
N SER A 48 15.45 -24.27 1.77
CA SER A 48 16.85 -24.08 1.36
C SER A 48 17.81 -24.01 2.54
N LEU A 49 17.36 -23.54 3.70
CA LEU A 49 18.16 -23.45 4.92
C LEU A 49 17.92 -24.63 5.89
N ASN A 50 17.08 -25.59 5.49
CA ASN A 50 16.67 -26.73 6.33
C ASN A 50 16.15 -26.30 7.72
N LEU A 51 15.31 -25.24 7.74
CA LEU A 51 14.76 -24.69 8.96
C LEU A 51 13.32 -25.20 9.18
N GLN A 52 13.01 -25.65 10.39
CA GLN A 52 11.62 -25.95 10.78
C GLN A 52 10.88 -24.72 11.25
N ALA A 53 11.57 -23.76 11.87
CA ALA A 53 11.05 -22.46 12.29
C ALA A 53 12.17 -21.43 12.41
N SER A 54 11.85 -20.16 12.27
CA SER A 54 12.80 -19.06 12.53
C SER A 54 12.07 -17.87 13.16
N PHE A 55 12.66 -17.31 14.21
CA PHE A 55 12.20 -16.05 14.82
C PHE A 55 12.97 -14.85 14.27
N SER A 56 14.17 -15.08 13.73
CA SER A 56 15.07 -14.03 13.23
C SER A 56 14.82 -13.69 11.76
N LEU A 57 14.48 -14.66 10.92
CA LEU A 57 14.16 -14.45 9.52
C LEU A 57 12.66 -14.24 9.37
N LYS A 58 12.26 -13.15 8.72
CA LYS A 58 10.85 -12.78 8.50
C LYS A 58 10.62 -12.46 7.04
N VAL A 59 9.62 -13.10 6.45
CA VAL A 59 9.11 -12.75 5.13
C VAL A 59 7.79 -12.02 5.29
N CYS A 60 7.63 -10.86 4.70
CA CYS A 60 6.40 -10.10 4.78
C CYS A 60 6.19 -9.22 3.54
N THR A 61 4.96 -8.77 3.38
CA THR A 61 4.65 -7.74 2.37
C THR A 61 5.00 -6.36 2.89
N LEU A 62 5.17 -5.40 1.98
CA LEU A 62 5.43 -4.01 2.36
C LEU A 62 4.33 -3.46 3.28
N ASP A 63 3.07 -3.76 2.98
CA ASP A 63 1.94 -3.34 3.82
C ASP A 63 2.03 -3.87 5.25
N ARG A 64 2.35 -5.16 5.42
CA ARG A 64 2.55 -5.76 6.75
C ARG A 64 3.75 -5.16 7.47
N PHE A 65 4.85 -4.92 6.74
CA PHE A 65 6.04 -4.30 7.30
C PHE A 65 5.74 -2.89 7.82
N VAL A 66 5.07 -2.07 7.00
CA VAL A 66 4.70 -0.70 7.37
C VAL A 66 3.75 -0.69 8.57
N LYS A 67 2.68 -1.48 8.53
CA LYS A 67 1.70 -1.57 9.64
C LYS A 67 2.34 -1.99 10.96
N LYS A 68 3.35 -2.85 10.91
CA LYS A 68 4.05 -3.33 12.10
C LYS A 68 5.00 -2.28 12.69
N ASN A 69 5.75 -1.59 11.84
CA ASN A 69 6.79 -0.66 12.28
C ASN A 69 6.28 0.78 12.48
N TYR A 70 5.16 1.10 11.83
CA TYR A 70 4.52 2.41 11.91
C TYR A 70 3.03 2.23 12.25
N PRO A 71 2.73 1.83 13.50
CA PRO A 71 1.34 1.62 13.90
C PRO A 71 0.58 2.94 13.81
N VAL A 72 -0.44 2.96 12.97
CA VAL A 72 -1.36 4.10 12.88
C VAL A 72 -2.51 3.87 13.85
N ASP A 73 -2.92 4.92 14.51
CA ASP A 73 -4.08 4.90 15.41
C ASP A 73 -5.32 4.43 14.63
N LYS A 74 -5.80 3.24 14.96
CA LYS A 74 -6.95 2.61 14.28
C LYS A 74 -8.23 3.45 14.41
N SER A 75 -8.35 4.27 15.45
CA SER A 75 -9.51 5.17 15.63
C SER A 75 -9.58 6.27 14.57
N LYS A 76 -8.45 6.57 13.92
CA LYS A 76 -8.33 7.58 12.86
C LYS A 76 -8.34 6.98 11.44
N GLN A 77 -8.49 5.66 11.33
CA GLN A 77 -8.54 4.99 10.04
C GLN A 77 -9.99 4.71 9.64
N ILE A 78 -10.34 5.14 8.45
CA ILE A 78 -11.60 4.78 7.81
C ILE A 78 -11.32 3.74 6.71
N SER A 79 -12.14 2.71 6.62
CA SER A 79 -12.03 1.70 5.54
C SER A 79 -12.40 2.32 4.18
N LYS A 80 -12.00 1.66 3.07
CA LYS A 80 -12.42 2.07 1.72
C LYS A 80 -13.94 2.22 1.64
N ILE A 81 -14.68 1.22 2.11
CA ILE A 81 -16.15 1.23 2.11
C ILE A 81 -16.69 2.39 2.95
N GLY A 82 -16.15 2.59 4.15
CA GLY A 82 -16.52 3.72 5.00
C GLY A 82 -16.27 5.07 4.34
N SER A 83 -15.14 5.21 3.63
CA SER A 83 -14.83 6.42 2.87
C SER A 83 -15.84 6.67 1.74
N ILE A 84 -16.24 5.62 1.00
CA ILE A 84 -17.23 5.72 -0.08
C ILE A 84 -18.60 6.14 0.48
N VAL A 85 -19.03 5.52 1.59
CA VAL A 85 -20.29 5.88 2.26
C VAL A 85 -20.27 7.33 2.75
N LEU A 86 -19.15 7.77 3.32
CA LEU A 86 -19.00 9.16 3.76
C LEU A 86 -19.05 10.14 2.59
N ILE A 87 -18.37 9.85 1.49
CA ILE A 87 -18.41 10.67 0.27
C ILE A 87 -19.83 10.74 -0.28
N HIS A 88 -20.52 9.59 -0.37
CA HIS A 88 -21.92 9.55 -0.81
C HIS A 88 -22.81 10.43 0.05
N LYS A 89 -22.67 10.34 1.38
CA LYS A 89 -23.42 11.19 2.32
C LYS A 89 -23.12 12.67 2.09
N ILE A 90 -21.84 13.06 1.97
CA ILE A 90 -21.45 14.45 1.72
C ILE A 90 -22.06 14.97 0.42
N LEU A 91 -22.08 14.17 -0.64
CA LEU A 91 -22.71 14.54 -1.91
C LEU A 91 -24.22 14.77 -1.77
N MET A 92 -24.90 13.86 -1.05
CA MET A 92 -26.34 13.98 -0.80
C MET A 92 -26.69 15.20 0.05
N ASP A 93 -25.92 15.47 1.10
CA ASP A 93 -26.15 16.60 2.02
C ASP A 93 -25.87 17.96 1.36
N ASN A 94 -24.99 18.00 0.35
CA ASN A 94 -24.52 19.24 -0.28
C ASN A 94 -24.91 19.38 -1.76
N PHE A 95 -25.81 18.55 -2.28
CA PHE A 95 -26.10 18.52 -3.72
C PHE A 95 -26.53 19.89 -4.29
N GLN A 96 -27.22 20.70 -3.52
CA GLN A 96 -27.67 22.04 -3.93
C GLN A 96 -26.52 23.03 -4.10
N ASN A 97 -25.42 22.82 -3.39
CA ASN A 97 -24.24 23.68 -3.39
C ASN A 97 -23.23 23.30 -4.49
N LEU A 98 -23.41 22.13 -5.14
CA LEU A 98 -22.52 21.63 -6.16
C LEU A 98 -22.82 22.30 -7.51
N LYS A 99 -21.92 23.20 -7.98
CA LYS A 99 -22.11 23.96 -9.21
C LYS A 99 -22.13 23.07 -10.47
N VAL A 100 -21.25 22.09 -10.57
CA VAL A 100 -21.02 21.26 -11.78
C VAL A 100 -21.81 19.95 -11.73
N LEU A 101 -22.10 19.42 -10.55
CA LEU A 101 -22.65 18.09 -10.33
C LEU A 101 -24.14 18.09 -9.99
N LYS A 102 -24.80 19.24 -10.03
CA LYS A 102 -26.15 19.49 -9.53
C LYS A 102 -27.24 18.57 -10.12
N ASN A 103 -27.02 17.99 -11.30
CA ASN A 103 -28.01 17.18 -12.01
C ASN A 103 -27.60 15.70 -12.14
N LYS A 104 -26.61 15.22 -11.37
CA LYS A 104 -26.17 13.83 -11.45
C LYS A 104 -26.84 12.97 -10.39
N ASN A 105 -27.16 11.75 -10.78
CA ASN A 105 -27.63 10.74 -9.82
C ASN A 105 -26.41 10.25 -8.99
N TYR A 106 -26.39 10.61 -7.71
CA TYR A 106 -25.29 10.27 -6.80
C TYR A 106 -25.41 8.82 -6.35
N SER A 107 -25.06 7.89 -7.25
CA SER A 107 -24.96 6.47 -6.91
C SER A 107 -23.71 6.18 -6.08
N PHE A 108 -23.68 5.03 -5.41
CA PHE A 108 -22.47 4.56 -4.73
C PHE A 108 -21.29 4.36 -5.70
N SER A 109 -21.55 3.95 -6.93
CA SER A 109 -20.51 3.87 -7.97
C SER A 109 -19.86 5.22 -8.25
N TYR A 110 -20.66 6.29 -8.28
CA TYR A 110 -20.14 7.64 -8.45
C TYR A 110 -19.29 8.09 -7.26
N ALA A 111 -19.72 7.77 -6.05
CA ALA A 111 -18.92 8.03 -4.84
C ALA A 111 -17.60 7.24 -4.83
N GLU A 112 -17.59 6.02 -5.39
CA GLU A 112 -16.37 5.23 -5.56
C GLU A 112 -15.41 5.84 -6.58
N GLU A 113 -15.90 6.38 -7.70
CA GLU A 113 -15.07 7.10 -8.67
C GLU A 113 -14.39 8.32 -8.03
N ILE A 114 -15.15 9.10 -7.24
CA ILE A 114 -14.60 10.22 -6.49
C ILE A 114 -13.55 9.75 -5.48
N TYR A 115 -13.82 8.67 -4.75
CA TYR A 115 -12.84 8.08 -3.83
C TYR A 115 -11.54 7.71 -4.55
N ASN A 116 -11.64 7.03 -5.70
CA ASN A 116 -10.48 6.63 -6.49
C ASN A 116 -9.68 7.85 -6.98
N THR A 117 -10.37 8.89 -7.43
CA THR A 117 -9.74 10.15 -7.85
C THR A 117 -9.00 10.82 -6.69
N ILE A 118 -9.64 10.91 -5.51
CA ILE A 118 -8.99 11.45 -4.31
C ILE A 118 -7.77 10.61 -3.91
N ALA A 119 -7.88 9.28 -3.98
CA ALA A 119 -6.77 8.39 -3.67
C ALA A 119 -5.59 8.58 -4.62
N GLN A 120 -5.85 8.73 -5.93
CA GLN A 120 -4.82 9.02 -6.94
C GLN A 120 -4.14 10.38 -6.68
N LEU A 121 -4.90 11.44 -6.43
CA LEU A 121 -4.36 12.76 -6.11
C LEU A 121 -3.46 12.73 -4.88
N LYS A 122 -3.91 12.05 -3.81
CA LYS A 122 -3.11 11.87 -2.59
C LYS A 122 -1.82 11.05 -2.84
N SER A 123 -1.90 9.98 -3.63
CA SER A 123 -0.72 9.16 -3.96
C SER A 123 0.30 9.93 -4.80
N SER A 124 -0.17 10.84 -5.63
CA SER A 124 0.66 11.76 -6.44
C SER A 124 1.18 12.97 -5.63
N LYS A 125 0.89 13.02 -4.32
CA LYS A 125 1.26 14.12 -3.42
C LYS A 125 0.76 15.50 -3.88
N ILE A 126 -0.36 15.53 -4.60
CA ILE A 126 -0.99 16.77 -5.06
C ILE A 126 -1.72 17.41 -3.87
N ASN A 127 -1.36 18.66 -3.56
CA ASN A 127 -2.03 19.44 -2.53
C ASN A 127 -3.30 20.08 -3.11
N PHE A 128 -4.45 19.78 -2.50
CA PHE A 128 -5.74 20.34 -2.93
C PHE A 128 -5.78 21.87 -2.85
N GLU A 129 -5.12 22.47 -1.86
CA GLU A 129 -5.05 23.94 -1.72
C GLU A 129 -4.31 24.58 -2.89
N GLU A 130 -3.29 23.93 -3.44
CA GLU A 130 -2.59 24.38 -4.63
C GLU A 130 -3.46 24.30 -5.89
N MET A 131 -4.26 23.24 -6.02
CA MET A 131 -5.21 23.10 -7.14
C MET A 131 -6.21 24.26 -7.18
N PHE A 132 -6.71 24.74 -6.04
CA PHE A 132 -7.63 25.87 -6.00
C PHE A 132 -6.98 27.20 -6.40
N LYS A 133 -5.69 27.37 -6.16
CA LYS A 133 -4.95 28.58 -6.58
C LYS A 133 -4.86 28.67 -8.11
N PHE A 134 -4.68 27.55 -8.81
CA PHE A 134 -4.63 27.53 -10.28
C PHE A 134 -5.95 27.88 -10.96
N GLN A 135 -7.10 27.64 -10.33
CA GLN A 135 -8.41 27.98 -10.88
C GLN A 135 -8.72 29.49 -10.81
N ASN A 136 -8.08 30.21 -9.92
CA ASN A 136 -8.33 31.66 -9.72
C ASN A 136 -7.36 32.55 -10.49
N THR A 137 -6.49 31.98 -11.34
CA THR A 137 -5.47 32.71 -12.10
C THR A 137 -5.79 32.82 -13.60
N ASN A 138 -6.98 32.36 -14.04
CA ASN A 138 -7.47 32.50 -15.43
C ASN A 138 -8.74 33.36 -15.48
#